data_f12d9e812de0cdfa7d3e0fa70b71c830
#
_entry.id   f12d9e812de0cdfa7d3e0fa70b71c830
#
_cell.length_a   1.000
_cell.length_b   1.000
_cell.length_c   1.000
_cell.angle_alpha   90.00
_cell.angle_beta   90.00
_cell.angle_gamma   90.00
#
_symmetry.space_group_name_H-M   'P 1'
#
loop_
_entity.id
_entity.type
_entity.pdbx_description
1 polymer ?
#
loop_
_entity_poly.entity_id
_entity_poly.type
_entity_poly.pdbx_seq_one_letter_code
_entity_poly.pdbx_strand_id
1 'polypeptide(L)'
;MERLVEPQTTIGVIRKYNFVFRKRFGQNFLIDGRVLEKIIRASGVTKDDFVLEIGPGIGTLTQALSEAAAAVAAVEIDKDLVEILHETLADCPNVTIVPGDIMKTDIPSLVKELGGGRPLRVVANLPYYITTPVLMGLFECGVDPVQVTVMVQKEVASRIMAEPGSENYGAITLAIRYYAEPELAANVPPNCFMPRPTVGSAVLNLRCFGDQKPVRPKDEELMFSLIKAAFGQRRKTLVNSLEHGTSLGLGKEEIRSAILKLGLSENVRGEELSLAQFAELSDIIHSGL
;
A
#
# COMPACT_ATOMS: atom_id res chain seq x y z
N MET A 1 -16.86 -11.87 -23.89
CA MET A 1 -16.91 -11.83 -22.40
C MET A 1 -17.68 -10.60 -21.95
N GLU A 2 -18.67 -10.74 -21.06
CA GLU A 2 -19.35 -9.59 -20.45
C GLU A 2 -18.38 -8.84 -19.52
N ARG A 3 -18.46 -7.50 -19.53
CA ARG A 3 -17.58 -6.71 -18.67
C ARG A 3 -18.10 -6.70 -17.22
N LEU A 4 -17.32 -7.27 -16.31
CA LEU A 4 -17.66 -7.37 -14.88
C LEU A 4 -17.82 -6.00 -14.21
N VAL A 5 -17.24 -4.94 -14.78
CA VAL A 5 -17.37 -3.56 -14.27
C VAL A 5 -18.77 -2.96 -14.50
N GLU A 6 -19.57 -3.55 -15.38
CA GLU A 6 -20.94 -3.05 -15.62
C GLU A 6 -21.84 -3.38 -14.40
N PRO A 7 -22.59 -2.37 -13.88
CA PRO A 7 -23.40 -2.57 -12.68
C PRO A 7 -24.41 -3.74 -12.78
N GLN A 8 -24.98 -3.95 -13.97
CA GLN A 8 -25.94 -5.04 -14.19
C GLN A 8 -25.25 -6.40 -14.14
N THR A 9 -24.05 -6.54 -14.70
CA THR A 9 -23.26 -7.78 -14.65
C THR A 9 -22.85 -8.09 -13.21
N THR A 10 -22.34 -7.08 -12.46
CA THR A 10 -22.04 -7.22 -11.03
C THR A 10 -23.25 -7.71 -10.24
N ILE A 11 -24.44 -7.09 -10.44
CA ILE A 11 -25.68 -7.49 -9.77
C ILE A 11 -26.08 -8.93 -10.17
N GLY A 12 -25.91 -9.27 -11.44
CA GLY A 12 -26.16 -10.61 -11.96
C GLY A 12 -25.34 -11.68 -11.25
N VAL A 13 -24.02 -11.45 -11.11
CA VAL A 13 -23.10 -12.32 -10.36
C VAL A 13 -23.53 -12.45 -8.90
N ILE A 14 -23.75 -11.32 -8.20
CA ILE A 14 -24.18 -11.31 -6.80
C ILE A 14 -25.46 -12.15 -6.59
N ARG A 15 -26.45 -11.97 -7.47
CA ARG A 15 -27.73 -12.72 -7.40
C ARG A 15 -27.57 -14.19 -7.71
N LYS A 16 -26.81 -14.53 -8.74
CA LYS A 16 -26.58 -15.93 -9.19
C LYS A 16 -26.01 -16.78 -8.05
N TYR A 17 -25.05 -16.21 -7.29
CA TYR A 17 -24.40 -16.92 -6.19
C TYR A 17 -25.03 -16.65 -4.83
N ASN A 18 -26.13 -15.91 -4.75
CA ASN A 18 -26.70 -15.45 -3.46
C ASN A 18 -25.63 -14.83 -2.54
N PHE A 19 -24.66 -14.12 -3.14
CA PHE A 19 -23.50 -13.62 -2.43
C PHE A 19 -23.88 -12.59 -1.38
N VAL A 20 -23.38 -12.79 -0.14
CA VAL A 20 -23.61 -11.90 0.99
C VAL A 20 -22.32 -11.16 1.33
N PHE A 21 -22.34 -9.84 1.22
CA PHE A 21 -21.19 -9.00 1.57
C PHE A 21 -20.77 -9.17 3.02
N ARG A 22 -19.50 -9.48 3.23
CA ARG A 22 -18.92 -9.68 4.56
C ARG A 22 -18.25 -8.40 5.03
N LYS A 23 -18.86 -7.68 5.97
CA LYS A 23 -18.32 -6.42 6.52
C LYS A 23 -16.88 -6.56 7.01
N ARG A 24 -16.50 -7.71 7.58
CA ARG A 24 -15.15 -7.98 8.07
C ARG A 24 -14.08 -7.94 6.97
N PHE A 25 -14.45 -8.12 5.71
CA PHE A 25 -13.53 -8.06 4.56
C PHE A 25 -13.59 -6.72 3.83
N GLY A 26 -14.43 -5.77 4.27
CA GLY A 26 -14.50 -4.43 3.66
C GLY A 26 -14.85 -4.44 2.16
N GLN A 27 -15.63 -5.42 1.71
CA GLN A 27 -15.94 -5.66 0.29
C GLN A 27 -16.74 -4.50 -0.33
N ASN A 28 -16.12 -3.83 -1.31
CA ASN A 28 -16.73 -2.79 -2.13
C ASN A 28 -16.29 -3.02 -3.58
N PHE A 29 -17.17 -3.58 -4.42
CA PHE A 29 -16.85 -3.90 -5.80
C PHE A 29 -16.95 -2.66 -6.68
N LEU A 30 -15.95 -2.44 -7.52
CA LEU A 30 -15.91 -1.34 -8.47
C LEU A 30 -16.92 -1.59 -9.61
N ILE A 31 -17.79 -0.60 -9.88
CA ILE A 31 -18.84 -0.65 -10.89
C ILE A 31 -18.80 0.56 -11.86
N ASP A 32 -17.66 1.21 -12.00
CA ASP A 32 -17.46 2.34 -12.92
C ASP A 32 -16.28 2.06 -13.86
N GLY A 33 -16.58 1.85 -15.14
CA GLY A 33 -15.58 1.53 -16.17
C GLY A 33 -14.55 2.63 -16.39
N ARG A 34 -14.92 3.91 -16.20
CA ARG A 34 -13.97 5.04 -16.35
C ARG A 34 -12.94 5.05 -15.22
N VAL A 35 -13.35 4.62 -14.03
CA VAL A 35 -12.41 4.46 -12.90
C VAL A 35 -11.48 3.28 -13.16
N LEU A 36 -12.02 2.15 -13.64
CA LEU A 36 -11.22 0.99 -14.03
C LEU A 36 -10.16 1.34 -15.07
N GLU A 37 -10.55 2.05 -16.14
CA GLU A 37 -9.61 2.53 -17.16
C GLU A 37 -8.50 3.43 -16.59
N LYS A 38 -8.85 4.32 -15.64
CA LYS A 38 -7.85 5.16 -14.96
C LYS A 38 -6.87 4.32 -14.14
N ILE A 39 -7.34 3.29 -13.44
CA ILE A 39 -6.47 2.37 -12.67
C ILE A 39 -5.51 1.65 -13.61
N ILE A 40 -6.01 1.04 -14.68
CA ILE A 40 -5.17 0.32 -15.67
C ILE A 40 -4.15 1.27 -16.31
N ARG A 41 -4.56 2.45 -16.74
CA ARG A 41 -3.63 3.45 -17.28
C ARG A 41 -2.57 3.87 -16.26
N ALA A 42 -2.98 4.16 -15.03
CA ALA A 42 -2.09 4.58 -13.96
C ALA A 42 -1.11 3.47 -13.57
N SER A 43 -1.53 2.21 -13.60
CA SER A 43 -0.66 1.07 -13.26
C SER A 43 0.49 0.87 -14.26
N GLY A 44 0.34 1.40 -15.48
CA GLY A 44 1.35 1.23 -16.53
C GLY A 44 1.64 -0.23 -16.88
N VAL A 45 0.71 -1.15 -16.59
CA VAL A 45 0.84 -2.58 -16.88
C VAL A 45 0.93 -2.81 -18.39
N THR A 46 1.87 -3.65 -18.79
CA THR A 46 2.12 -4.06 -20.18
C THR A 46 2.15 -5.58 -20.31
N LYS A 47 2.19 -6.07 -21.56
CA LYS A 47 2.29 -7.50 -21.87
C LYS A 47 3.61 -8.16 -21.43
N ASP A 48 4.56 -7.39 -20.94
CA ASP A 48 5.81 -7.90 -20.38
C ASP A 48 5.76 -8.09 -18.86
N ASP A 49 4.73 -7.54 -18.20
CA ASP A 49 4.65 -7.50 -16.74
C ASP A 49 3.94 -8.74 -16.16
N PHE A 50 4.39 -9.14 -14.97
CA PHE A 50 3.64 -10.00 -14.05
C PHE A 50 2.92 -9.11 -13.03
N VAL A 51 1.63 -9.34 -12.84
CA VAL A 51 0.80 -8.57 -11.91
C VAL A 51 0.40 -9.42 -10.70
N LEU A 52 0.66 -8.91 -9.50
CA LEU A 52 0.05 -9.39 -8.28
C LEU A 52 -1.15 -8.50 -7.95
N GLU A 53 -2.34 -9.08 -8.00
CA GLU A 53 -3.57 -8.43 -7.54
C GLU A 53 -3.95 -8.90 -6.14
N ILE A 54 -4.30 -7.96 -5.26
CA ILE A 54 -4.70 -8.24 -3.89
C ILE A 54 -6.19 -7.91 -3.73
N GLY A 55 -7.00 -8.92 -3.39
CA GLY A 55 -8.43 -8.78 -3.21
C GLY A 55 -9.19 -8.54 -4.52
N PRO A 56 -9.17 -9.49 -5.47
CA PRO A 56 -9.83 -9.38 -6.77
C PRO A 56 -11.36 -9.20 -6.68
N GLY A 57 -11.97 -9.60 -5.56
CA GLY A 57 -13.41 -9.57 -5.38
C GLY A 57 -14.11 -10.52 -6.36
N ILE A 58 -14.99 -10.00 -7.21
CA ILE A 58 -15.64 -10.78 -8.28
C ILE A 58 -14.83 -10.84 -9.59
N GLY A 59 -13.59 -10.26 -9.61
CA GLY A 59 -12.71 -10.28 -10.76
C GLY A 59 -12.77 -9.05 -11.68
N THR A 60 -13.43 -7.97 -11.27
CA THR A 60 -13.61 -6.76 -12.10
C THR A 60 -12.28 -6.17 -12.57
N LEU A 61 -11.33 -5.98 -11.66
CA LEU A 61 -10.01 -5.44 -11.98
C LEU A 61 -9.14 -6.53 -12.62
N THR A 62 -9.24 -7.78 -12.15
CA THR A 62 -8.52 -8.94 -12.69
C THR A 62 -8.78 -9.14 -14.19
N GLN A 63 -10.05 -9.03 -14.63
CA GLN A 63 -10.43 -9.14 -16.04
C GLN A 63 -9.66 -8.12 -16.89
N ALA A 64 -9.61 -6.86 -16.48
CA ALA A 64 -8.88 -5.81 -17.20
C ALA A 64 -7.36 -5.99 -17.14
N LEU A 65 -6.84 -6.49 -16.01
CA LEU A 65 -5.42 -6.81 -15.85
C LEU A 65 -5.01 -7.98 -16.74
N SER A 66 -5.86 -8.99 -16.93
CA SER A 66 -5.59 -10.13 -17.81
C SER A 66 -5.44 -9.69 -19.27
N GLU A 67 -6.21 -8.69 -19.70
CA GLU A 67 -6.10 -8.09 -21.03
C GLU A 67 -4.81 -7.29 -21.21
N ALA A 68 -4.26 -6.70 -20.13
CA ALA A 68 -3.10 -5.80 -20.17
C ALA A 68 -1.77 -6.50 -19.88
N ALA A 69 -1.75 -7.49 -18.99
CA ALA A 69 -0.55 -8.15 -18.47
C ALA A 69 -0.15 -9.42 -19.24
N ALA A 70 1.09 -9.88 -19.02
CA ALA A 70 1.55 -11.21 -19.43
C ALA A 70 0.93 -12.31 -18.56
N ALA A 71 0.92 -12.10 -17.25
CA ALA A 71 0.34 -13.02 -16.27
C ALA A 71 -0.17 -12.24 -15.04
N VAL A 72 -1.19 -12.78 -14.40
CA VAL A 72 -1.80 -12.20 -13.20
C VAL A 72 -1.94 -13.28 -12.12
N ALA A 73 -1.45 -13.02 -10.91
CA ALA A 73 -1.79 -13.79 -9.72
C ALA A 73 -2.75 -12.96 -8.85
N ALA A 74 -3.93 -13.50 -8.58
CA ALA A 74 -4.99 -12.83 -7.82
C ALA A 74 -5.19 -13.53 -6.47
N VAL A 75 -4.78 -12.89 -5.37
CA VAL A 75 -4.85 -13.44 -4.01
C VAL A 75 -6.17 -13.03 -3.36
N GLU A 76 -7.02 -14.03 -3.02
CA GLU A 76 -8.35 -13.81 -2.43
C GLU A 76 -8.53 -14.62 -1.13
N ILE A 77 -8.96 -13.93 -0.07
CA ILE A 77 -9.18 -14.52 1.26
C ILE A 77 -10.57 -15.15 1.42
N ASP A 78 -11.55 -14.64 0.68
CA ASP A 78 -12.94 -15.10 0.77
C ASP A 78 -13.16 -16.31 -0.14
N LYS A 79 -13.39 -17.49 0.46
CA LYS A 79 -13.60 -18.75 -0.26
C LYS A 79 -14.80 -18.70 -1.21
N ASP A 80 -15.86 -17.98 -0.85
CA ASP A 80 -17.04 -17.86 -1.72
C ASP A 80 -16.68 -17.02 -2.97
N LEU A 81 -15.81 -16.01 -2.84
CA LEU A 81 -15.31 -15.24 -3.97
C LEU A 81 -14.33 -16.07 -4.83
N VAL A 82 -13.53 -16.94 -4.25
CA VAL A 82 -12.66 -17.85 -5.01
C VAL A 82 -13.47 -18.74 -5.96
N GLU A 83 -14.61 -19.28 -5.50
CA GLU A 83 -15.51 -20.07 -6.34
C GLU A 83 -16.12 -19.22 -7.47
N ILE A 84 -16.54 -17.99 -7.17
CA ILE A 84 -17.06 -17.04 -8.14
C ILE A 84 -16.01 -16.69 -9.20
N LEU A 85 -14.77 -16.44 -8.77
CA LEU A 85 -13.66 -16.07 -9.64
C LEU A 85 -13.34 -17.16 -10.68
N HIS A 86 -13.44 -18.43 -10.33
CA HIS A 86 -13.24 -19.54 -11.28
C HIS A 86 -14.23 -19.48 -12.45
N GLU A 87 -15.44 -18.99 -12.24
CA GLU A 87 -16.42 -18.82 -13.31
C GLU A 87 -16.24 -17.47 -14.03
N THR A 88 -16.14 -16.37 -13.27
CA THR A 88 -16.08 -15.02 -13.86
C THR A 88 -14.80 -14.76 -14.68
N LEU A 89 -13.74 -15.51 -14.39
CA LEU A 89 -12.44 -15.41 -15.07
C LEU A 89 -12.11 -16.66 -15.93
N ALA A 90 -13.10 -17.50 -16.23
CA ALA A 90 -12.89 -18.73 -17.03
C ALA A 90 -12.26 -18.45 -18.41
N ASP A 91 -12.54 -17.29 -19.00
CA ASP A 91 -11.99 -16.84 -20.28
C ASP A 91 -10.64 -16.09 -20.15
N CYS A 92 -10.02 -16.06 -18.96
CA CYS A 92 -8.75 -15.36 -18.68
C CYS A 92 -7.63 -16.39 -18.42
N PRO A 93 -7.03 -16.99 -19.45
CA PRO A 93 -6.10 -18.14 -19.31
C PRO A 93 -4.77 -17.77 -18.65
N ASN A 94 -4.42 -16.49 -18.58
CA ASN A 94 -3.21 -15.97 -17.95
C ASN A 94 -3.42 -15.52 -16.49
N VAL A 95 -4.57 -15.85 -15.88
CA VAL A 95 -4.88 -15.56 -14.49
C VAL A 95 -4.75 -16.79 -13.63
N THR A 96 -4.01 -16.69 -12.53
CA THR A 96 -3.94 -17.70 -11.47
C THR A 96 -4.63 -17.16 -10.23
N ILE A 97 -5.71 -17.83 -9.80
CA ILE A 97 -6.40 -17.52 -8.55
C ILE A 97 -5.65 -18.20 -7.41
N VAL A 98 -5.25 -17.44 -6.40
CA VAL A 98 -4.50 -17.90 -5.23
C VAL A 98 -5.38 -17.72 -3.97
N PRO A 99 -6.01 -18.79 -3.48
CA PRO A 99 -6.80 -18.72 -2.25
C PRO A 99 -5.89 -18.48 -1.04
N GLY A 100 -6.09 -17.37 -0.32
CA GLY A 100 -5.26 -17.09 0.85
C GLY A 100 -5.41 -15.67 1.40
N ASP A 101 -4.83 -15.49 2.59
CA ASP A 101 -4.66 -14.19 3.22
C ASP A 101 -3.33 -13.59 2.77
N ILE A 102 -3.36 -12.44 2.09
CA ILE A 102 -2.14 -11.78 1.60
C ILE A 102 -1.12 -11.52 2.73
N MET A 103 -1.59 -11.27 3.95
CA MET A 103 -0.73 -11.04 5.12
C MET A 103 0.03 -12.31 5.58
N LYS A 104 -0.34 -13.48 5.06
CA LYS A 104 0.27 -14.78 5.36
C LYS A 104 0.85 -15.47 4.13
N THR A 105 0.62 -14.91 2.96
CA THR A 105 1.11 -15.46 1.70
C THR A 105 2.62 -15.22 1.60
N ASP A 106 3.38 -16.24 1.25
CA ASP A 106 4.78 -16.11 0.87
C ASP A 106 4.86 -15.47 -0.53
N ILE A 107 4.86 -14.12 -0.55
CA ILE A 107 4.87 -13.34 -1.79
C ILE A 107 6.14 -13.62 -2.62
N PRO A 108 7.36 -13.67 -2.04
CA PRO A 108 8.57 -14.01 -2.78
C PRO A 108 8.48 -15.35 -3.52
N SER A 109 8.01 -16.40 -2.85
CA SER A 109 7.82 -17.72 -3.48
C SER A 109 6.76 -17.67 -4.58
N LEU A 110 5.64 -16.97 -4.36
CA LEU A 110 4.58 -16.79 -5.36
C LEU A 110 5.10 -16.07 -6.62
N VAL A 111 5.84 -14.98 -6.43
CA VAL A 111 6.43 -14.19 -7.54
C VAL A 111 7.47 -15.02 -8.30
N LYS A 112 8.28 -15.80 -7.60
CA LYS A 112 9.27 -16.69 -8.22
C LYS A 112 8.61 -17.79 -9.05
N GLU A 113 7.53 -18.39 -8.56
CA GLU A 113 6.81 -19.49 -9.22
C GLU A 113 6.01 -19.01 -10.44
N LEU A 114 5.24 -17.93 -10.30
CA LEU A 114 4.29 -17.48 -11.32
C LEU A 114 4.82 -16.33 -12.20
N GLY A 115 5.77 -15.54 -11.69
CA GLY A 115 6.26 -14.34 -12.37
C GLY A 115 7.15 -14.63 -13.58
N GLY A 116 7.84 -15.77 -13.62
CA GLY A 116 8.70 -16.16 -14.74
C GLY A 116 9.82 -15.14 -15.04
N GLY A 117 10.32 -14.44 -14.00
CA GLY A 117 11.36 -13.41 -14.14
C GLY A 117 10.90 -12.08 -14.74
N ARG A 118 9.59 -11.88 -14.89
CA ARG A 118 9.02 -10.64 -15.42
C ARG A 118 9.04 -9.53 -14.37
N PRO A 119 9.04 -8.25 -14.79
CA PRO A 119 8.84 -7.12 -13.88
C PRO A 119 7.53 -7.29 -13.08
N LEU A 120 7.63 -7.16 -11.76
CA LEU A 120 6.48 -7.25 -10.87
C LEU A 120 5.78 -5.89 -10.80
N ARG A 121 4.47 -5.88 -11.01
CA ARG A 121 3.58 -4.78 -10.64
C ARG A 121 2.53 -5.27 -9.66
N VAL A 122 2.18 -4.43 -8.71
CA VAL A 122 1.09 -4.72 -7.77
C VAL A 122 -0.07 -3.80 -8.06
N VAL A 123 -1.26 -4.35 -8.24
CA VAL A 123 -2.47 -3.55 -8.45
C VAL A 123 -3.57 -4.05 -7.51
N ALA A 124 -4.20 -3.16 -6.76
CA ALA A 124 -5.20 -3.58 -5.79
C ALA A 124 -6.27 -2.52 -5.50
N ASN A 125 -7.50 -3.00 -5.31
CA ASN A 125 -8.55 -2.25 -4.61
C ASN A 125 -8.54 -2.71 -3.15
N LEU A 126 -7.71 -2.07 -2.30
CA LEU A 126 -7.46 -2.56 -0.96
C LEU A 126 -8.64 -2.35 0.00
N PRO A 127 -8.99 -3.38 0.79
CA PRO A 127 -9.89 -3.19 1.92
C PRO A 127 -9.33 -2.14 2.89
N TYR A 128 -10.18 -1.20 3.31
CA TYR A 128 -9.74 -0.01 4.04
C TYR A 128 -9.05 -0.29 5.37
N TYR A 129 -9.44 -1.39 6.06
CA TYR A 129 -8.92 -1.72 7.40
C TYR A 129 -7.51 -2.34 7.39
N ILE A 130 -7.01 -2.81 6.22
CA ILE A 130 -5.69 -3.45 6.11
C ILE A 130 -4.73 -2.71 5.17
N THR A 131 -5.09 -1.53 4.67
CA THR A 131 -4.28 -0.80 3.68
C THR A 131 -2.83 -0.62 4.15
N THR A 132 -2.61 -0.08 5.35
CA THR A 132 -1.25 0.16 5.87
C THR A 132 -0.47 -1.13 6.09
N PRO A 133 -0.99 -2.16 6.80
CA PRO A 133 -0.30 -3.44 6.95
C PRO A 133 0.07 -4.10 5.63
N VAL A 134 -0.83 -4.08 4.64
CA VAL A 134 -0.57 -4.68 3.32
C VAL A 134 0.56 -3.95 2.59
N LEU A 135 0.54 -2.62 2.55
CA LEU A 135 1.59 -1.83 1.90
C LEU A 135 2.96 -2.06 2.56
N MET A 136 3.02 -2.03 3.89
CA MET A 136 4.26 -2.27 4.62
C MET A 136 4.76 -3.70 4.41
N GLY A 137 3.90 -4.71 4.56
CA GLY A 137 4.26 -6.10 4.33
C GLY A 137 4.76 -6.36 2.91
N LEU A 138 4.19 -5.68 1.91
CA LEU A 138 4.65 -5.78 0.53
C LEU A 138 6.06 -5.22 0.33
N PHE A 139 6.38 -4.07 0.93
CA PHE A 139 7.70 -3.45 0.81
C PHE A 139 8.79 -4.16 1.64
N GLU A 140 8.40 -4.84 2.71
CA GLU A 140 9.31 -5.51 3.64
C GLU A 140 9.52 -7.01 3.33
N CYS A 141 8.70 -7.61 2.45
CA CYS A 141 8.76 -9.05 2.18
C CYS A 141 9.90 -9.50 1.24
N GLY A 142 10.70 -8.57 0.72
CA GLY A 142 11.87 -8.91 -0.11
C GLY A 142 11.56 -9.08 -1.59
N VAL A 143 10.42 -8.56 -2.09
CA VAL A 143 10.17 -8.40 -3.53
C VAL A 143 10.38 -6.94 -3.93
N ASP A 144 10.79 -6.73 -5.18
CA ASP A 144 11.01 -5.39 -5.75
C ASP A 144 9.98 -5.11 -6.84
N PRO A 145 8.77 -4.66 -6.52
CA PRO A 145 7.83 -4.24 -7.54
C PRO A 145 8.33 -2.97 -8.24
N VAL A 146 8.15 -2.91 -9.56
CA VAL A 146 8.42 -1.68 -10.33
C VAL A 146 7.46 -0.56 -9.88
N GLN A 147 6.21 -0.95 -9.59
CA GLN A 147 5.16 -0.03 -9.22
C GLN A 147 4.05 -0.73 -8.44
N VAL A 148 3.50 -0.01 -7.47
CA VAL A 148 2.32 -0.43 -6.70
C VAL A 148 1.20 0.58 -6.96
N THR A 149 0.11 0.15 -7.59
CA THR A 149 -1.07 0.98 -7.86
C THR A 149 -2.20 0.52 -6.98
N VAL A 150 -2.62 1.36 -6.05
CA VAL A 150 -3.62 0.98 -5.05
C VAL A 150 -4.76 1.97 -4.98
N MET A 151 -5.97 1.46 -4.85
CA MET A 151 -7.12 2.25 -4.47
C MET A 151 -7.34 2.13 -2.97
N VAL A 152 -7.35 3.27 -2.28
CA VAL A 152 -7.41 3.37 -0.82
C VAL A 152 -8.44 4.44 -0.41
N GLN A 153 -8.80 4.51 0.87
CA GLN A 153 -9.60 5.63 1.38
C GLN A 153 -8.90 6.97 1.13
N LYS A 154 -9.70 8.01 0.82
CA LYS A 154 -9.16 9.36 0.57
C LYS A 154 -8.34 9.90 1.74
N GLU A 155 -8.70 9.59 2.99
CA GLU A 155 -7.93 9.94 4.17
C GLU A 155 -6.54 9.31 4.17
N VAL A 156 -6.45 8.00 3.85
CA VAL A 156 -5.17 7.29 3.77
C VAL A 156 -4.30 7.86 2.64
N ALA A 157 -4.91 8.16 1.49
CA ALA A 157 -4.21 8.82 0.40
C ALA A 157 -3.67 10.20 0.81
N SER A 158 -4.47 11.00 1.53
CA SER A 158 -4.04 12.32 2.05
C SER A 158 -2.88 12.19 3.02
N ARG A 159 -2.84 11.13 3.83
CA ARG A 159 -1.70 10.86 4.74
C ARG A 159 -0.45 10.44 3.99
N ILE A 160 -0.57 9.57 2.99
CA ILE A 160 0.58 9.12 2.17
C ILE A 160 1.19 10.31 1.41
N MET A 161 0.35 11.21 0.88
CA MET A 161 0.75 12.38 0.08
C MET A 161 1.15 13.61 0.92
N ALA A 162 1.05 13.55 2.25
CA ALA A 162 1.27 14.68 3.12
C ALA A 162 2.72 15.20 3.12
N GLU A 163 2.90 16.50 3.41
CA GLU A 163 4.21 17.13 3.53
C GLU A 163 4.58 17.37 5.00
N PRO A 164 5.89 17.45 5.33
CA PRO A 164 6.36 17.76 6.68
C PRO A 164 5.66 19.01 7.26
N GLY A 165 5.28 18.93 8.52
CA GLY A 165 4.57 20.02 9.22
C GLY A 165 3.07 20.10 8.94
N SER A 166 2.53 19.29 8.03
CA SER A 166 1.08 19.24 7.78
C SER A 166 0.34 18.32 8.75
N GLU A 167 -0.97 18.54 8.94
CA GLU A 167 -1.81 17.78 9.87
C GLU A 167 -1.82 16.27 9.55
N ASN A 168 -1.81 15.90 8.27
CA ASN A 168 -1.88 14.51 7.83
C ASN A 168 -0.52 13.81 7.78
N TYR A 169 0.59 14.54 8.00
CA TYR A 169 1.93 13.96 7.96
C TYR A 169 2.14 12.96 9.08
N GLY A 170 2.71 11.80 8.78
CA GLY A 170 2.84 10.73 9.74
C GLY A 170 3.83 9.63 9.35
N ALA A 171 3.95 8.62 10.19
CA ALA A 171 4.86 7.50 9.96
C ALA A 171 4.63 6.81 8.61
N ILE A 172 3.36 6.66 8.17
CA ILE A 172 3.05 6.06 6.86
C ILE A 172 3.58 6.90 5.69
N THR A 173 3.55 8.23 5.81
CA THR A 173 4.11 9.13 4.79
C THR A 173 5.59 8.87 4.58
N LEU A 174 6.34 8.82 5.68
CA LEU A 174 7.79 8.58 5.67
C LEU A 174 8.12 7.16 5.19
N ALA A 175 7.36 6.17 5.66
CA ALA A 175 7.57 4.79 5.26
C ALA A 175 7.35 4.61 3.74
N ILE A 176 6.25 5.13 3.19
CA ILE A 176 6.03 5.05 1.74
C ILE A 176 7.11 5.81 0.98
N ARG A 177 7.46 7.01 1.40
CA ARG A 177 8.51 7.83 0.73
C ARG A 177 9.92 7.23 0.81
N TYR A 178 10.14 6.30 1.70
CA TYR A 178 11.39 5.53 1.73
C TYR A 178 11.45 4.49 0.62
N TYR A 179 10.32 3.81 0.31
CA TYR A 179 10.26 2.74 -0.69
C TYR A 179 9.84 3.21 -2.07
N ALA A 180 9.02 4.27 -2.16
CA ALA A 180 8.41 4.71 -3.41
C ALA A 180 8.10 6.20 -3.43
N GLU A 181 7.97 6.74 -4.64
CA GLU A 181 7.44 8.07 -4.89
C GLU A 181 5.92 7.98 -5.11
N PRO A 182 5.09 8.54 -4.20
CA PRO A 182 3.65 8.50 -4.32
C PRO A 182 3.11 9.59 -5.27
N GLU A 183 2.16 9.21 -6.12
CA GLU A 183 1.44 10.11 -7.02
C GLU A 183 -0.07 9.84 -6.95
N LEU A 184 -0.88 10.91 -6.88
CA LEU A 184 -2.33 10.80 -6.94
C LEU A 184 -2.80 10.65 -8.40
N ALA A 185 -3.26 9.46 -8.77
CA ALA A 185 -3.74 9.19 -10.13
C ALA A 185 -5.22 9.56 -10.33
N ALA A 186 -6.08 9.34 -9.34
CA ALA A 186 -7.49 9.70 -9.42
C ALA A 186 -8.18 9.80 -8.06
N ASN A 187 -9.19 10.68 -7.98
CA ASN A 187 -10.19 10.63 -6.91
C ASN A 187 -11.39 9.79 -7.38
N VAL A 188 -11.93 8.95 -6.48
CA VAL A 188 -13.01 8.02 -6.77
C VAL A 188 -14.18 8.24 -5.80
N PRO A 189 -15.32 8.73 -6.28
CA PRO A 189 -16.48 8.96 -5.43
C PRO A 189 -17.16 7.64 -5.00
N PRO A 190 -17.90 7.63 -3.88
CA PRO A 190 -18.51 6.42 -3.33
C PRO A 190 -19.52 5.72 -4.25
N ASN A 191 -20.16 6.45 -5.17
CA ASN A 191 -21.14 5.90 -6.11
C ASN A 191 -20.53 5.00 -7.19
N CYS A 192 -19.20 4.93 -7.29
CA CYS A 192 -18.49 4.00 -8.17
C CYS A 192 -18.39 2.58 -7.61
N PHE A 193 -18.97 2.30 -6.44
CA PHE A 193 -18.88 1.02 -5.75
C PHE A 193 -20.22 0.41 -5.37
N MET A 194 -20.24 -0.91 -5.27
CA MET A 194 -21.33 -1.73 -4.73
C MET A 194 -20.79 -2.74 -3.70
N PRO A 195 -21.26 -2.70 -2.44
CA PRO A 195 -22.09 -1.66 -1.83
C PRO A 195 -21.38 -0.30 -1.80
N ARG A 196 -22.15 0.77 -1.71
CA ARG A 196 -21.61 2.13 -1.66
C ARG A 196 -20.90 2.38 -0.32
N PRO A 197 -19.60 2.70 -0.27
CA PRO A 197 -18.91 3.07 0.97
C PRO A 197 -19.37 4.44 1.48
N THR A 198 -19.12 4.73 2.75
CA THR A 198 -19.46 6.02 3.39
C THR A 198 -18.49 7.15 3.02
N VAL A 199 -17.27 6.82 2.58
CA VAL A 199 -16.20 7.77 2.26
C VAL A 199 -15.68 7.55 0.84
N GLY A 200 -15.13 8.58 0.25
CA GLY A 200 -14.48 8.49 -1.07
C GLY A 200 -13.16 7.75 -1.00
N SER A 201 -12.73 7.29 -2.16
CA SER A 201 -11.44 6.64 -2.37
C SER A 201 -10.53 7.50 -3.25
N ALA A 202 -9.28 7.12 -3.32
CA ALA A 202 -8.31 7.65 -4.26
C ALA A 202 -7.44 6.51 -4.81
N VAL A 203 -7.03 6.64 -6.06
CA VAL A 203 -6.03 5.78 -6.68
C VAL A 203 -4.68 6.43 -6.52
N LEU A 204 -3.75 5.73 -5.89
CA LEU A 204 -2.35 6.13 -5.76
C LEU A 204 -1.47 5.25 -6.62
N ASN A 205 -0.51 5.88 -7.25
CA ASN A 205 0.65 5.25 -7.86
C ASN A 205 1.84 5.42 -6.94
N LEU A 206 2.48 4.32 -6.59
CA LEU A 206 3.71 4.29 -5.80
C LEU A 206 4.79 3.75 -6.73
N ARG A 207 5.62 4.65 -7.29
CA ARG A 207 6.74 4.28 -8.14
C ARG A 207 7.90 3.85 -7.26
N CYS A 208 8.21 2.56 -7.27
CA CYS A 208 9.19 1.99 -6.35
C CYS A 208 10.61 2.34 -6.75
N PHE A 209 11.46 2.62 -5.77
CA PHE A 209 12.86 3.01 -6.00
C PHE A 209 13.78 1.79 -6.17
N GLY A 210 13.36 0.57 -5.78
CA GLY A 210 14.24 -0.58 -5.70
C GLY A 210 15.48 -0.26 -4.87
N ASP A 211 16.65 -0.49 -5.44
CA ASP A 211 17.94 -0.16 -4.81
C ASP A 211 18.27 1.34 -4.77
N GLN A 212 17.48 2.20 -5.43
CA GLN A 212 17.74 3.64 -5.52
C GLN A 212 16.96 4.45 -4.46
N LYS A 213 16.93 3.95 -3.24
CA LYS A 213 16.23 4.61 -2.13
C LYS A 213 16.75 6.05 -1.91
N PRO A 214 15.86 7.00 -1.54
CA PRO A 214 16.23 8.43 -1.41
C PRO A 214 17.18 8.71 -0.25
N VAL A 215 17.23 7.82 0.74
CA VAL A 215 18.15 7.87 1.87
C VAL A 215 18.71 6.46 2.13
N ARG A 216 19.93 6.40 2.71
CA ARG A 216 20.61 5.14 3.06
C ARG A 216 21.15 5.25 4.47
N PRO A 217 20.31 5.07 5.50
CA PRO A 217 20.74 5.09 6.89
C PRO A 217 21.69 3.92 7.16
N LYS A 218 22.62 4.09 8.10
CA LYS A 218 23.53 3.02 8.55
C LYS A 218 22.75 1.86 9.20
N ASP A 219 21.62 2.17 9.81
CA ASP A 219 20.70 1.24 10.45
C ASP A 219 19.26 1.60 10.10
N GLU A 220 18.67 0.82 9.18
CA GLU A 220 17.29 1.02 8.71
C GLU A 220 16.27 0.75 9.81
N GLU A 221 16.49 -0.29 10.64
CA GLU A 221 15.59 -0.65 11.72
C GLU A 221 15.56 0.45 12.79
N LEU A 222 16.72 1.02 13.11
CA LEU A 222 16.82 2.16 14.00
C LEU A 222 16.04 3.36 13.47
N MET A 223 16.24 3.72 12.19
CA MET A 223 15.52 4.85 11.58
C MET A 223 14.00 4.66 11.69
N PHE A 224 13.47 3.49 11.33
CA PHE A 224 12.03 3.23 11.44
C PHE A 224 11.53 3.17 12.88
N SER A 225 12.34 2.71 13.83
CA SER A 225 12.04 2.76 15.26
C SER A 225 11.90 4.22 15.74
N LEU A 226 12.81 5.11 15.34
CA LEU A 226 12.75 6.55 15.65
C LEU A 226 11.51 7.19 15.04
N ILE A 227 11.19 6.90 13.76
CA ILE A 227 9.98 7.39 13.10
C ILE A 227 8.74 6.94 13.88
N LYS A 228 8.63 5.65 14.21
CA LYS A 228 7.49 5.11 14.95
C LYS A 228 7.31 5.79 16.31
N ALA A 229 8.39 5.96 17.06
CA ALA A 229 8.38 6.62 18.36
C ALA A 229 7.97 8.09 18.25
N ALA A 230 8.53 8.83 17.28
CA ALA A 230 8.22 10.23 17.02
C ALA A 230 6.72 10.49 16.80
N PHE A 231 6.04 9.59 16.08
CA PHE A 231 4.61 9.70 15.79
C PHE A 231 3.70 9.01 16.81
N GLY A 232 4.26 8.26 17.75
CA GLY A 232 3.50 7.65 18.86
C GLY A 232 2.91 8.67 19.82
N GLN A 233 3.54 9.88 19.95
CA GLN A 233 3.11 10.96 20.83
C GLN A 233 3.18 12.32 20.14
N ARG A 234 2.40 12.53 19.07
CA ARG A 234 2.44 13.74 18.20
C ARG A 234 2.50 15.11 18.92
N ARG A 235 1.84 15.24 20.08
CA ARG A 235 1.79 16.52 20.83
C ARG A 235 3.05 16.78 21.67
N LYS A 236 3.98 15.84 21.77
CA LYS A 236 5.24 15.98 22.51
C LYS A 236 6.37 16.45 21.60
N THR A 237 7.40 17.04 22.19
CA THR A 237 8.67 17.30 21.48
C THR A 237 9.31 15.98 21.07
N LEU A 238 10.15 16.01 20.04
CA LEU A 238 10.85 14.82 19.55
C LEU A 238 11.68 14.17 20.67
N VAL A 239 12.39 14.96 21.49
CA VAL A 239 13.15 14.48 22.67
C VAL A 239 12.26 13.59 23.56
N ASN A 240 11.10 14.11 23.97
CA ASN A 240 10.21 13.36 24.87
C ASN A 240 9.55 12.16 24.21
N SER A 241 9.28 12.23 22.90
CA SER A 241 8.69 11.10 22.16
C SER A 241 9.69 9.96 22.01
N LEU A 242 10.95 10.24 21.74
CA LEU A 242 11.99 9.24 21.58
C LEU A 242 12.40 8.60 22.91
N GLU A 243 12.54 9.39 23.99
CA GLU A 243 12.88 8.90 25.34
C GLU A 243 11.90 7.80 25.82
N HIS A 244 10.60 7.98 25.53
CA HIS A 244 9.57 7.06 26.01
C HIS A 244 9.10 6.05 24.97
N GLY A 245 9.38 6.30 23.70
CA GLY A 245 8.84 5.52 22.57
C GLY A 245 9.81 4.51 21.97
N THR A 246 11.10 4.53 22.34
CA THR A 246 12.09 3.60 21.84
C THR A 246 12.54 2.62 22.92
N SER A 247 12.86 1.39 22.54
CA SER A 247 13.51 0.40 23.40
C SER A 247 15.04 0.56 23.45
N LEU A 248 15.57 1.67 22.93
CA LEU A 248 17.01 1.88 22.73
C LEU A 248 17.77 2.21 24.01
N GLY A 249 17.08 2.51 25.12
CA GLY A 249 17.71 2.89 26.38
C GLY A 249 18.47 4.23 26.33
N LEU A 250 18.18 5.09 25.32
CA LEU A 250 18.82 6.39 25.16
C LEU A 250 18.37 7.37 26.23
N GLY A 251 19.34 8.01 26.84
CA GLY A 251 19.08 9.08 27.79
C GLY A 251 18.58 10.36 27.11
N LYS A 252 17.80 11.17 27.84
CA LYS A 252 17.23 12.41 27.34
C LYS A 252 18.29 13.39 26.80
N GLU A 253 19.44 13.48 27.46
CA GLU A 253 20.54 14.36 27.04
C GLU A 253 21.23 13.86 25.78
N GLU A 254 21.31 12.55 25.57
CA GLU A 254 21.87 11.96 24.35
C GLU A 254 20.95 12.28 23.14
N ILE A 255 19.63 12.11 23.30
CA ILE A 255 18.65 12.43 22.26
C ILE A 255 18.71 13.93 21.95
N ARG A 256 18.76 14.80 22.98
CA ARG A 256 18.87 16.24 22.81
C ARG A 256 20.14 16.62 22.04
N SER A 257 21.27 16.03 22.41
CA SER A 257 22.55 16.26 21.73
C SER A 257 22.49 15.86 20.25
N ALA A 258 21.88 14.72 19.94
CA ALA A 258 21.71 14.26 18.55
C ALA A 258 20.84 15.24 17.73
N ILE A 259 19.73 15.73 18.29
CA ILE A 259 18.84 16.69 17.63
C ILE A 259 19.55 18.04 17.40
N LEU A 260 20.33 18.52 18.36
CA LEU A 260 21.11 19.75 18.22
C LEU A 260 22.25 19.61 17.18
N LYS A 261 22.91 18.43 17.12
CA LYS A 261 23.90 18.15 16.06
C LYS A 261 23.30 18.20 14.66
N LEU A 262 22.01 17.82 14.53
CA LEU A 262 21.24 17.92 13.29
C LEU A 262 20.88 19.37 12.92
N GLY A 263 21.22 20.34 13.79
CA GLY A 263 20.89 21.77 13.60
C GLY A 263 19.43 22.11 13.91
N LEU A 264 18.70 21.20 14.57
CA LEU A 264 17.31 21.40 14.91
C LEU A 264 17.14 21.94 16.35
N SER A 265 15.98 22.58 16.60
CA SER A 265 15.60 23.02 17.94
C SER A 265 15.31 21.82 18.84
N GLU A 266 15.68 21.90 20.14
CA GLU A 266 15.29 20.88 21.13
C GLU A 266 13.76 20.75 21.32
N ASN A 267 13.00 21.77 20.90
CA ASN A 267 11.54 21.79 20.96
C ASN A 267 10.86 21.25 19.67
N VAL A 268 11.64 20.82 18.66
CA VAL A 268 11.12 20.28 17.41
C VAL A 268 10.22 19.07 17.66
N ARG A 269 9.19 18.91 16.85
CA ARG A 269 8.31 17.74 16.87
C ARG A 269 8.63 16.79 15.72
N GLY A 270 8.31 15.50 15.88
CA GLY A 270 8.56 14.51 14.86
C GLY A 270 7.86 14.82 13.52
N GLU A 271 6.70 15.49 13.56
CA GLU A 271 5.96 15.87 12.36
C GLU A 271 6.65 16.96 11.51
N GLU A 272 7.66 17.62 12.04
CA GLU A 272 8.41 18.66 11.35
C GLU A 272 9.61 18.11 10.57
N LEU A 273 10.05 16.86 10.87
CA LEU A 273 11.23 16.25 10.26
C LEU A 273 10.91 15.60 8.91
N SER A 274 11.79 15.83 7.96
CA SER A 274 11.81 15.10 6.69
C SER A 274 12.40 13.68 6.86
N LEU A 275 12.23 12.82 5.85
CA LEU A 275 12.84 11.49 5.80
C LEU A 275 14.38 11.57 5.88
N ALA A 276 14.99 12.54 5.20
CA ALA A 276 16.44 12.76 5.24
C ALA A 276 16.93 13.09 6.66
N GLN A 277 16.19 13.93 7.39
CA GLN A 277 16.53 14.28 8.76
C GLN A 277 16.35 13.09 9.73
N PHE A 278 15.37 12.20 9.51
CA PHE A 278 15.27 10.96 10.29
C PHE A 278 16.42 10.00 10.01
N ALA A 279 16.86 9.88 8.77
CA ALA A 279 18.02 9.07 8.40
C ALA A 279 19.31 9.59 9.06
N GLU A 280 19.54 10.90 8.98
CA GLU A 280 20.72 11.54 9.60
C GLU A 280 20.67 11.46 11.13
N LEU A 281 19.51 11.63 11.76
CA LEU A 281 19.31 11.44 13.20
C LEU A 281 19.66 10.00 13.61
N SER A 282 19.18 9.02 12.83
CA SER A 282 19.51 7.61 13.02
C SER A 282 21.03 7.37 12.97
N ASP A 283 21.70 7.95 11.97
CA ASP A 283 23.15 7.79 11.79
C ASP A 283 23.98 8.44 12.92
N ILE A 284 23.54 9.59 13.43
CA ILE A 284 24.17 10.24 14.59
C ILE A 284 24.04 9.34 15.82
N ILE A 285 22.84 8.82 16.09
CA ILE A 285 22.57 7.95 17.23
C ILE A 285 23.34 6.63 17.10
N HIS A 286 23.31 6.00 15.94
CA HIS A 286 24.03 4.74 15.65
C HIS A 286 25.55 4.86 15.86
N SER A 287 26.12 6.02 15.55
CA SER A 287 27.57 6.24 15.69
C SER A 287 28.02 6.52 17.13
N GLY A 288 27.12 6.53 18.11
CA GLY A 288 27.46 6.70 19.52
C GLY A 288 27.77 8.14 19.88
N LEU A 289 26.98 9.09 19.30
CA LEU A 289 27.09 10.54 19.55
C LEU A 289 28.48 11.14 19.26
#